data_965c5a4e2f1ae5bc54ea98c7405dd30c
#
_entry.id   965c5a4e2f1ae5bc54ea98c7405dd30c
#
_cell.length_a   1.000
_cell.length_b   1.000
_cell.length_c   1.000
_cell.angle_alpha   90.00
_cell.angle_beta   90.00
_cell.angle_gamma   90.00
#
_symmetry.space_group_name_H-M   'P 1'
#
loop_
_entity.id
_entity.type
_entity.pdbx_description
1 polymer ?
#
loop_
_entity_poly.entity_id
_entity_poly.type
_entity_poly.pdbx_seq_one_letter_code
_entity_poly.pdbx_strand_id
1 'polypeptide(L)'
;MVYLWYGIFYSFLGWGLEKAFAAATRSKHRLRRCFVFLPLCPVYGLGMLAVLALGTEHVPSLWARVLLGAFAATAVEYAVHAAYEKLFAVRFWDYSATKCDVNGRICLPFSLCWGVLSALALRYVQPLLAFLAARLPSGSAALALFLLTLDGLFTCRVLLLTHDIDALTLHTLLETMKRRTA
;
A
#
# COMPACT_ATOMS: atom_id res chain seq x y z
N MET A 1 0.85 -16.28 -10.95
CA MET A 1 -0.47 -16.26 -10.32
C MET A 1 -0.39 -16.08 -8.79
N VAL A 2 0.44 -16.83 -8.08
CA VAL A 2 0.59 -16.76 -6.61
C VAL A 2 1.00 -15.36 -6.12
N TYR A 3 1.95 -14.70 -6.77
CA TYR A 3 2.40 -13.35 -6.39
C TYR A 3 1.30 -12.28 -6.49
N LEU A 4 0.32 -12.43 -7.38
CA LEU A 4 -0.84 -11.54 -7.42
C LEU A 4 -1.61 -11.61 -6.09
N TRP A 5 -1.83 -12.82 -5.59
CA TRP A 5 -2.53 -13.02 -4.31
C TRP A 5 -1.73 -12.50 -3.13
N TYR A 6 -0.40 -12.68 -3.12
CA TYR A 6 0.44 -12.06 -2.10
C TYR A 6 0.30 -10.53 -2.11
N GLY A 7 0.36 -9.92 -3.29
CA GLY A 7 0.15 -8.47 -3.42
C GLY A 7 -1.21 -8.02 -2.89
N ILE A 8 -2.29 -8.74 -3.21
CA ILE A 8 -3.65 -8.44 -2.73
C ILE A 8 -3.74 -8.61 -1.22
N PHE A 9 -3.28 -9.73 -0.67
CA PHE A 9 -3.36 -10.00 0.76
C PHE A 9 -2.57 -8.98 1.58
N TYR A 10 -1.34 -8.69 1.19
CA TYR A 10 -0.54 -7.67 1.86
C TYR A 10 -1.11 -6.27 1.70
N SER A 11 -1.71 -5.93 0.56
CA SER A 11 -2.42 -4.66 0.39
C SER A 11 -3.64 -4.55 1.31
N PHE A 12 -4.37 -5.65 1.53
CA PHE A 12 -5.49 -5.71 2.45
C PHE A 12 -5.05 -5.59 3.90
N LEU A 13 -4.00 -6.33 4.31
CA LEU A 13 -3.42 -6.22 5.65
C LEU A 13 -2.87 -4.81 5.90
N GLY A 14 -2.22 -4.21 4.91
CA GLY A 14 -1.74 -2.84 4.97
C GLY A 14 -2.86 -1.83 5.15
N TRP A 15 -3.98 -1.99 4.44
CA TRP A 15 -5.17 -1.17 4.67
C TRP A 15 -5.68 -1.29 6.11
N GLY A 16 -5.72 -2.51 6.66
CA GLY A 16 -6.08 -2.74 8.06
C GLY A 16 -5.12 -2.06 9.03
N LEU A 17 -3.81 -2.15 8.76
CA LEU A 17 -2.76 -1.50 9.56
C LEU A 17 -2.90 0.03 9.55
N GLU A 18 -3.16 0.65 8.38
CA GLU A 18 -3.44 2.08 8.28
C GLU A 18 -4.63 2.51 9.12
N LYS A 19 -5.71 1.72 9.11
CA LYS A 19 -6.89 1.97 9.95
C LYS A 19 -6.58 1.89 11.43
N ALA A 20 -5.83 0.88 11.85
CA ALA A 20 -5.40 0.70 13.24
C ALA A 20 -4.49 1.86 13.68
N PHE A 21 -3.52 2.24 12.84
CA PHE A 21 -2.61 3.36 13.11
C PHE A 21 -3.38 4.69 13.23
N ALA A 22 -4.28 4.97 12.29
CA ALA A 22 -5.10 6.18 12.32
C ALA A 22 -6.00 6.26 13.55
N ALA A 23 -6.54 5.11 14.01
CA ALA A 23 -7.33 5.03 15.22
C ALA A 23 -6.46 5.29 16.47
N ALA A 24 -5.27 4.69 16.54
CA ALA A 24 -4.34 4.84 17.66
C ALA A 24 -3.79 6.26 17.80
N THR A 25 -3.50 6.91 16.68
CA THR A 25 -2.94 8.28 16.65
C THR A 25 -3.99 9.38 16.66
N ARG A 26 -5.29 9.03 16.69
CA ARG A 26 -6.41 9.98 16.58
C ARG A 26 -6.27 10.92 15.37
N SER A 27 -5.68 10.44 14.28
CA SER A 27 -5.45 11.24 13.07
C SER A 27 -6.77 11.78 12.51
N LYS A 28 -6.76 13.05 12.07
CA LYS A 28 -7.92 13.67 11.40
C LYS A 28 -8.26 12.95 10.08
N HIS A 29 -7.26 12.33 9.43
CA HIS A 29 -7.42 11.58 8.17
C HIS A 29 -7.72 10.08 8.41
N ARG A 30 -8.70 9.76 9.25
CA ARG A 30 -9.11 8.37 9.57
C ARG A 30 -9.58 7.56 8.36
N LEU A 31 -9.86 8.19 7.24
CA LEU A 31 -10.48 7.58 6.06
C LEU A 31 -9.53 7.50 4.84
N ARG A 32 -8.20 7.55 5.03
CA ARG A 32 -7.29 7.38 3.90
C ARG A 32 -7.62 6.12 3.13
N ARG A 33 -8.01 6.30 1.88
CA ARG A 33 -8.26 5.22 0.93
C ARG A 33 -7.27 5.35 -0.21
N CYS A 34 -6.68 4.23 -0.62
CA CYS A 34 -5.82 4.18 -1.80
C CYS A 34 -6.61 3.78 -3.05
N PHE A 35 -7.78 3.14 -2.85
CA PHE A 35 -8.77 2.80 -3.86
C PHE A 35 -10.15 3.32 -3.45
N VAL A 36 -11.03 3.55 -4.43
CA VAL A 36 -12.39 4.04 -4.15
C VAL A 36 -13.25 2.95 -3.54
N PHE A 37 -13.22 1.72 -4.10
CA PHE A 37 -14.08 0.62 -3.68
C PHE A 37 -13.35 -0.43 -2.86
N LEU A 38 -12.18 -0.87 -3.32
CA LEU A 38 -11.44 -1.96 -2.69
C LEU A 38 -10.73 -1.50 -1.40
N PRO A 39 -10.81 -2.27 -0.31
CA PRO A 39 -10.12 -1.98 0.94
C PRO A 39 -8.65 -2.44 0.83
N LEU A 40 -7.90 -1.83 -0.06
CA LEU A 40 -6.52 -2.18 -0.35
C LEU A 40 -5.62 -0.95 -0.27
N CYS A 41 -4.40 -1.14 0.23
CA CYS A 41 -3.33 -0.16 0.19
C CYS A 41 -2.14 -0.71 -0.60
N PRO A 42 -2.02 -0.40 -1.91
CA PRO A 42 -1.07 -1.06 -2.82
C PRO A 42 0.39 -0.96 -2.41
N VAL A 43 0.80 0.11 -1.73
CA VAL A 43 2.19 0.29 -1.31
C VAL A 43 2.69 -0.87 -0.43
N TYR A 44 1.82 -1.43 0.43
CA TYR A 44 2.16 -2.59 1.27
C TYR A 44 2.33 -3.86 0.44
N GLY A 45 1.41 -4.09 -0.51
CA GLY A 45 1.51 -5.24 -1.42
C GLY A 45 2.76 -5.17 -2.29
N LEU A 46 3.02 -4.02 -2.91
CA LEU A 46 4.19 -3.79 -3.74
C LEU A 46 5.50 -3.89 -2.93
N GLY A 47 5.52 -3.32 -1.71
CA GLY A 47 6.66 -3.42 -0.80
C GLY A 47 6.99 -4.87 -0.47
N MET A 48 6.00 -5.67 -0.07
CA MET A 48 6.24 -7.09 0.24
C MET A 48 6.59 -7.91 -1.00
N LEU A 49 6.04 -7.61 -2.17
CA LEU A 49 6.47 -8.25 -3.42
C LEU A 49 7.94 -7.95 -3.74
N ALA A 50 8.41 -6.72 -3.51
CA ALA A 50 9.82 -6.37 -3.67
C ALA A 50 10.71 -7.11 -2.65
N VAL A 51 10.28 -7.22 -1.39
CA VAL A 51 10.97 -7.99 -0.35
C VAL A 51 11.10 -9.47 -0.76
N LEU A 52 10.04 -10.07 -1.27
CA LEU A 52 10.06 -11.46 -1.77
C LEU A 52 10.93 -11.61 -3.02
N ALA A 53 10.87 -10.64 -3.95
CA ALA A 53 11.67 -10.67 -5.18
C ALA A 53 13.19 -10.61 -4.91
N LEU A 54 13.60 -9.99 -3.82
CA LEU A 54 15.00 -10.01 -3.36
C LEU A 54 15.42 -11.31 -2.67
N GLY A 55 14.54 -12.31 -2.58
CA GLY A 55 14.81 -13.57 -1.91
C GLY A 55 15.10 -13.43 -0.41
N THR A 56 14.59 -12.37 0.21
CA THR A 56 14.84 -12.04 1.62
C THR A 56 14.40 -13.17 2.56
N GLU A 57 13.45 -13.99 2.16
CA GLU A 57 12.96 -15.17 2.88
C GLU A 57 14.04 -16.26 3.04
N HIS A 58 15.01 -16.33 2.11
CA HIS A 58 16.10 -17.33 2.12
C HIS A 58 17.34 -16.85 2.89
N VAL A 59 17.38 -15.59 3.32
CA VAL A 59 18.50 -15.03 4.07
C VAL A 59 18.46 -15.56 5.51
N PRO A 60 19.51 -16.25 6.01
CA PRO A 60 19.48 -16.87 7.34
C PRO A 60 19.56 -15.85 8.48
N SER A 61 20.26 -14.75 8.30
CA SER A 61 20.46 -13.72 9.31
C SER A 61 19.22 -12.84 9.48
N LEU A 62 18.69 -12.75 10.71
CA LEU A 62 17.55 -11.88 11.03
C LEU A 62 17.87 -10.40 10.72
N TRP A 63 19.06 -9.95 11.08
CA TRP A 63 19.48 -8.56 10.84
C TRP A 63 19.57 -8.25 9.34
N ALA A 64 20.11 -9.18 8.55
CA ALA A 64 20.15 -9.02 7.10
C ALA A 64 18.72 -9.00 6.49
N ARG A 65 17.80 -9.83 6.99
CA ARG A 65 16.38 -9.76 6.58
C ARG A 65 15.77 -8.40 6.88
N VAL A 66 15.99 -7.87 8.08
CA VAL A 66 15.50 -6.55 8.48
C VAL A 66 16.06 -5.46 7.57
N LEU A 67 17.37 -5.47 7.31
CA LEU A 67 18.00 -4.45 6.46
C LEU A 67 17.55 -4.54 5.00
N LEU A 68 17.50 -5.74 4.43
CA LEU A 68 17.01 -5.93 3.05
C LEU A 68 15.52 -5.59 2.93
N GLY A 69 14.72 -5.97 3.91
CA GLY A 69 13.31 -5.63 3.98
C GLY A 69 13.09 -4.12 4.10
N ALA A 70 13.86 -3.44 4.95
CA ALA A 70 13.86 -1.99 5.07
C ALA A 70 14.19 -1.33 3.73
N PHE A 71 15.26 -1.76 3.09
CA PHE A 71 15.70 -1.23 1.80
C PHE A 71 14.62 -1.42 0.72
N ALA A 72 14.13 -2.65 0.54
CA ALA A 72 13.14 -2.96 -0.50
C ALA A 72 11.83 -2.20 -0.31
N ALA A 73 11.27 -2.25 0.90
CA ALA A 73 10.01 -1.59 1.19
C ALA A 73 10.12 -0.07 1.10
N THR A 74 11.22 0.53 1.61
CA THR A 74 11.47 1.98 1.51
C THR A 74 11.67 2.44 0.07
N ALA A 75 12.35 1.66 -0.77
CA ALA A 75 12.51 1.97 -2.19
C ALA A 75 11.15 2.00 -2.90
N VAL A 76 10.28 1.04 -2.61
CA VAL A 76 8.90 1.02 -3.15
C VAL A 76 8.08 2.19 -2.61
N GLU A 77 8.16 2.47 -1.30
CA GLU A 77 7.47 3.61 -0.69
C GLU A 77 7.85 4.94 -1.37
N TYR A 78 9.14 5.17 -1.59
CA TYR A 78 9.64 6.34 -2.29
C TYR A 78 9.12 6.41 -3.73
N ALA A 79 9.21 5.31 -4.47
CA ALA A 79 8.78 5.25 -5.87
C ALA A 79 7.27 5.48 -6.03
N VAL A 80 6.48 4.86 -5.17
CA VAL A 80 5.01 5.02 -5.16
C VAL A 80 4.63 6.46 -4.83
N HIS A 81 5.23 7.05 -3.80
CA HIS A 81 4.97 8.45 -3.44
C HIS A 81 5.34 9.39 -4.60
N ALA A 82 6.54 9.22 -5.18
CA ALA A 82 6.98 10.02 -6.31
C ALA A 82 6.07 9.89 -7.53
N ALA A 83 5.55 8.69 -7.78
CA ALA A 83 4.58 8.44 -8.85
C ALA A 83 3.26 9.18 -8.61
N TYR A 84 2.70 9.11 -7.40
CA TYR A 84 1.47 9.84 -7.06
C TYR A 84 1.64 11.35 -7.14
N GLU A 85 2.76 11.88 -6.63
CA GLU A 85 3.06 13.30 -6.70
C GLU A 85 3.22 13.77 -8.15
N LYS A 86 3.95 13.01 -8.98
CA LYS A 86 4.23 13.37 -10.37
C LYS A 86 3.02 13.19 -11.29
N LEU A 87 2.23 12.13 -11.11
CA LEU A 87 1.14 11.80 -12.01
C LEU A 87 -0.17 12.49 -11.64
N PHE A 88 -0.43 12.67 -10.35
CA PHE A 88 -1.72 13.15 -9.84
C PHE A 88 -1.61 14.45 -9.05
N ALA A 89 -0.39 14.96 -8.78
CA ALA A 89 -0.13 16.11 -7.90
C ALA A 89 -0.71 15.93 -6.47
N VAL A 90 -0.73 14.68 -5.96
CA VAL A 90 -1.23 14.35 -4.62
C VAL A 90 -0.15 13.71 -3.76
N ARG A 91 -0.27 13.90 -2.43
CA ARG A 91 0.58 13.28 -1.41
C ARG A 91 -0.29 12.53 -0.41
N PHE A 92 -0.10 11.21 -0.30
CA PHE A 92 -0.81 10.41 0.70
C PHE A 92 -0.23 10.55 2.10
N TRP A 93 1.07 10.86 2.21
CA TRP A 93 1.79 11.13 3.46
C TRP A 93 2.87 12.18 3.22
N ASP A 94 3.35 12.79 4.29
CA ASP A 94 4.45 13.74 4.26
C ASP A 94 5.30 13.58 5.53
N TYR A 95 6.57 13.25 5.33
CA TYR A 95 7.55 13.06 6.41
C TYR A 95 8.48 14.24 6.60
N SER A 96 8.25 15.40 5.96
CA SER A 96 9.15 16.56 6.01
C SER A 96 9.37 17.10 7.45
N ALA A 97 8.43 16.84 8.36
CA ALA A 97 8.58 17.17 9.79
C ALA A 97 9.35 16.10 10.59
N THR A 98 9.75 14.98 9.96
CA THR A 98 10.41 13.85 10.63
C THR A 98 11.92 13.92 10.42
N LYS A 99 12.71 13.54 11.45
CA LYS A 99 14.17 13.50 11.31
C LYS A 99 14.62 12.51 10.25
N CYS A 100 15.67 12.87 9.49
CA CYS A 100 16.25 12.04 8.41
C CYS A 100 15.23 11.67 7.35
N ASP A 101 14.38 12.60 6.95
CA ASP A 101 13.53 12.45 5.79
C ASP A 101 14.31 12.65 4.49
N VAL A 102 13.81 12.06 3.41
CA VAL A 102 14.30 12.28 2.04
C VAL A 102 13.13 12.78 1.20
N ASN A 103 13.14 14.07 0.89
CA ASN A 103 12.12 14.76 0.09
C ASN A 103 10.69 14.67 0.66
N GLY A 104 10.54 14.47 1.98
CA GLY A 104 9.26 14.24 2.64
C GLY A 104 8.59 12.90 2.30
N ARG A 105 9.23 12.06 1.46
CA ARG A 105 8.63 10.82 0.92
C ARG A 105 8.90 9.61 1.78
N ILE A 106 10.09 9.53 2.36
CA ILE A 106 10.53 8.46 3.26
C ILE A 106 11.30 9.06 4.43
N CYS A 107 11.40 8.35 5.55
CA CYS A 107 12.25 8.76 6.66
C CYS A 107 12.81 7.54 7.41
N LEU A 108 13.97 7.70 8.04
CA LEU A 108 14.70 6.62 8.69
C LEU A 108 13.87 5.85 9.74
N PRO A 109 13.09 6.48 10.64
CA PRO A 109 12.29 5.73 11.60
C PRO A 109 11.30 4.78 10.96
N PHE A 110 10.57 5.22 9.92
CA PHE A 110 9.61 4.37 9.22
C PHE A 110 10.29 3.31 8.36
N SER A 111 11.45 3.62 7.75
CA SER A 111 12.26 2.62 7.04
C SER A 111 12.69 1.47 7.95
N LEU A 112 13.10 1.75 9.18
CA LEU A 112 13.41 0.72 10.17
C LEU A 112 12.16 -0.08 10.59
N CYS A 113 11.02 0.60 10.77
CA CYS A 113 9.74 -0.07 11.02
C CYS A 113 9.38 -1.02 9.87
N TRP A 114 9.53 -0.60 8.62
CA TRP A 114 9.32 -1.45 7.45
C TRP A 114 10.18 -2.71 7.45
N GLY A 115 11.46 -2.56 7.83
CA GLY A 115 12.37 -3.71 7.94
C GLY A 115 11.89 -4.73 8.97
N VAL A 116 11.54 -4.27 10.17
CA VAL A 116 11.01 -5.14 11.24
C VAL A 116 9.69 -5.79 10.82
N LEU A 117 8.75 -4.99 10.30
CA LEU A 117 7.45 -5.50 9.82
C LEU A 117 7.61 -6.53 8.71
N SER A 118 8.52 -6.30 7.75
CA SER A 118 8.81 -7.24 6.67
C SER A 118 9.37 -8.56 7.22
N ALA A 119 10.31 -8.51 8.16
CA ALA A 119 10.89 -9.71 8.76
C ALA A 119 9.84 -10.52 9.55
N LEU A 120 8.97 -9.85 10.30
CA LEU A 120 7.85 -10.47 11.00
C LEU A 120 6.82 -11.06 10.02
N ALA A 121 6.49 -10.33 8.96
CA ALA A 121 5.57 -10.78 7.93
C ALA A 121 6.11 -12.04 7.22
N LEU A 122 7.38 -12.08 6.85
CA LEU A 122 8.02 -13.26 6.26
C LEU A 122 7.98 -14.47 7.20
N ARG A 123 8.15 -14.24 8.50
CA ARG A 123 8.22 -15.33 9.49
C ARG A 123 6.85 -15.91 9.82
N TYR A 124 5.84 -15.07 9.99
CA TYR A 124 4.55 -15.47 10.57
C TYR A 124 3.37 -15.37 9.59
N VAL A 125 3.38 -14.38 8.71
CA VAL A 125 2.25 -14.11 7.80
C VAL A 125 2.42 -14.83 6.47
N GLN A 126 3.61 -14.78 5.88
CA GLN A 126 3.87 -15.36 4.56
C GLN A 126 3.54 -16.85 4.45
N PRO A 127 3.86 -17.73 5.44
CA PRO A 127 3.48 -19.15 5.34
C PRO A 127 1.97 -19.35 5.26
N LEU A 128 1.20 -18.55 6.03
CA LEU A 128 -0.26 -18.59 6.00
C LEU A 128 -0.80 -18.12 4.65
N LEU A 129 -0.27 -17.01 4.13
CA LEU A 129 -0.70 -16.48 2.83
C LEU A 129 -0.34 -17.42 1.69
N ALA A 130 0.81 -18.10 1.75
CA ALA A 130 1.20 -19.13 0.77
C ALA A 130 0.21 -20.30 0.79
N PHE A 131 -0.15 -20.77 1.96
CA PHE A 131 -1.16 -21.83 2.14
C PHE A 131 -2.54 -21.42 1.58
N LEU A 132 -2.99 -20.20 1.85
CA LEU A 132 -4.27 -19.68 1.33
C LEU A 132 -4.23 -19.50 -0.19
N ALA A 133 -3.18 -18.87 -0.72
CA ALA A 133 -3.03 -18.63 -2.15
C ALA A 133 -3.00 -19.92 -2.98
N ALA A 134 -2.39 -21.00 -2.45
CA ALA A 134 -2.36 -22.30 -3.10
C ALA A 134 -3.74 -22.98 -3.21
N ARG A 135 -4.72 -22.56 -2.44
CA ARG A 135 -6.09 -23.10 -2.44
C ARG A 135 -7.08 -22.34 -3.29
N LEU A 136 -6.68 -21.17 -3.79
CA LEU A 136 -7.58 -20.36 -4.60
C LEU A 136 -7.77 -20.98 -5.99
N PRO A 137 -9.01 -21.00 -6.51
CA PRO A 137 -9.29 -21.50 -7.86
C PRO A 137 -8.47 -20.74 -8.92
N SER A 138 -8.02 -21.43 -9.95
CA SER A 138 -7.20 -20.85 -11.02
C SER A 138 -7.87 -19.66 -11.75
N GLY A 139 -9.19 -19.69 -11.89
CA GLY A 139 -9.96 -18.61 -12.52
C GLY A 139 -10.13 -17.34 -11.64
N SER A 140 -9.96 -17.47 -10.32
CA SER A 140 -10.17 -16.33 -9.40
C SER A 140 -9.15 -15.21 -9.58
N ALA A 141 -7.94 -15.52 -10.06
CA ALA A 141 -6.92 -14.51 -10.33
C ALA A 141 -7.30 -13.57 -11.48
N ALA A 142 -7.98 -14.07 -12.51
CA ALA A 142 -8.46 -13.23 -13.61
C ALA A 142 -9.54 -12.24 -13.13
N LEU A 143 -10.48 -12.72 -12.32
CA LEU A 143 -11.52 -11.87 -11.71
C LEU A 143 -10.90 -10.82 -10.77
N ALA A 144 -9.95 -11.24 -9.93
CA ALA A 144 -9.26 -10.31 -9.03
C ALA A 144 -8.50 -9.22 -9.79
N LEU A 145 -7.78 -9.60 -10.84
CA LEU A 145 -7.07 -8.64 -11.70
C LEU A 145 -8.03 -7.70 -12.40
N PHE A 146 -9.15 -8.19 -12.90
CA PHE A 146 -10.19 -7.38 -13.52
C PHE A 146 -10.76 -6.34 -12.55
N LEU A 147 -11.13 -6.74 -11.33
CA LEU A 147 -11.64 -5.83 -10.30
C LEU A 147 -10.61 -4.79 -9.87
N LEU A 148 -9.35 -5.21 -9.67
CA LEU A 148 -8.24 -4.30 -9.37
C LEU A 148 -8.02 -3.28 -10.49
N THR A 149 -8.08 -3.72 -11.75
CA THR A 149 -7.90 -2.83 -12.90
C THR A 149 -9.05 -1.82 -12.98
N LEU A 150 -10.29 -2.27 -12.83
CA LEU A 150 -11.46 -1.38 -12.85
C LEU A 150 -11.38 -0.30 -11.75
N ASP A 151 -11.16 -0.71 -10.50
CA ASP A 151 -11.07 0.25 -9.40
C ASP A 151 -9.82 1.14 -9.54
N GLY A 152 -8.70 0.58 -9.99
CA GLY A 152 -7.48 1.34 -10.27
C GLY A 152 -7.69 2.42 -11.32
N LEU A 153 -8.30 2.09 -12.45
CA LEU A 153 -8.63 3.08 -13.52
C LEU A 153 -9.58 4.14 -13.00
N PHE A 154 -10.60 3.73 -12.25
CA PHE A 154 -11.56 4.68 -11.67
C PHE A 154 -10.88 5.60 -10.65
N THR A 155 -10.06 5.06 -9.77
CA THR A 155 -9.27 5.80 -8.77
C THR A 155 -8.31 6.78 -9.45
N CYS A 156 -7.57 6.35 -10.48
CA CYS A 156 -6.70 7.23 -11.26
C CYS A 156 -7.49 8.39 -11.89
N ARG A 157 -8.65 8.10 -12.48
CA ARG A 157 -9.51 9.14 -13.06
C ARG A 157 -9.98 10.14 -12.02
N VAL A 158 -10.39 9.68 -10.84
CA VAL A 158 -10.80 10.58 -9.73
C VAL A 158 -9.64 11.48 -9.32
N LEU A 159 -8.44 10.91 -9.09
CA LEU A 159 -7.26 11.67 -8.69
C LEU A 159 -6.82 12.69 -9.74
N LEU A 160 -6.87 12.34 -11.04
CA LEU A 160 -6.55 13.25 -12.14
C LEU A 160 -7.52 14.44 -12.24
N LEU A 161 -8.79 14.23 -11.87
CA LEU A 161 -9.81 15.27 -11.96
C LEU A 161 -9.91 16.15 -10.73
N THR A 162 -9.56 15.62 -9.57
CA THR A 162 -9.76 16.31 -8.28
C THR A 162 -8.47 16.80 -7.65
N HIS A 163 -7.33 16.14 -7.94
CA HIS A 163 -6.04 16.36 -7.26
C HIS A 163 -6.17 16.30 -5.72
N ASP A 164 -7.12 15.50 -5.23
CA ASP A 164 -7.46 15.40 -3.81
C ASP A 164 -7.66 13.93 -3.42
N ILE A 165 -6.92 13.48 -2.39
CA ILE A 165 -7.02 12.12 -1.84
C ILE A 165 -8.33 11.90 -1.07
N ASP A 166 -8.91 12.94 -0.49
CA ASP A 166 -10.16 12.83 0.26
C ASP A 166 -11.35 12.57 -0.68
N ALA A 167 -11.21 12.91 -1.97
CA ALA A 167 -12.17 12.58 -3.01
C ALA A 167 -12.34 11.06 -3.26
N LEU A 168 -11.40 10.23 -2.79
CA LEU A 168 -11.51 8.76 -2.86
C LEU A 168 -12.55 8.19 -1.88
N THR A 169 -13.12 9.02 -1.01
CA THR A 169 -14.21 8.60 -0.15
C THR A 169 -15.55 8.72 -0.90
N LEU A 170 -16.35 7.66 -0.93
CA LEU A 170 -17.60 7.59 -1.69
C LEU A 170 -18.54 8.77 -1.38
N HIS A 171 -18.60 9.20 -0.11
CA HIS A 171 -19.43 10.35 0.33
C HIS A 171 -18.96 11.65 -0.35
N THR A 172 -17.66 11.94 -0.29
CA THR A 172 -17.07 13.14 -0.90
C THR A 172 -17.21 13.13 -2.42
N LEU A 173 -17.05 11.95 -3.03
CA LEU A 173 -17.23 11.76 -4.46
C LEU A 173 -18.68 12.10 -4.90
N LEU A 174 -19.67 11.60 -4.18
CA LEU A 174 -21.09 11.88 -4.46
C LEU A 174 -21.43 13.37 -4.28
N GLU A 175 -20.87 14.02 -3.27
CA GLU A 175 -21.05 15.48 -3.07
C GLU A 175 -20.42 16.30 -4.19
N THR A 176 -19.20 15.91 -4.61
CA THR A 176 -18.51 16.60 -5.72
C THR A 176 -19.25 16.43 -7.04
N MET A 177 -19.82 15.26 -7.29
CA MET A 177 -20.66 15.01 -8.46
C MET A 177 -21.93 15.85 -8.43
N LYS A 178 -22.62 15.91 -7.29
CA LYS A 178 -23.83 16.75 -7.13
C LYS A 178 -23.56 18.23 -7.41
N ARG A 179 -22.43 18.77 -6.96
CA ARG A 179 -22.05 20.17 -7.19
C ARG A 179 -21.72 20.49 -8.65
N ARG A 180 -21.32 19.50 -9.46
CA ARG A 180 -21.03 19.69 -10.89
C ARG A 180 -22.27 19.58 -11.77
N THR A 181 -23.35 19.00 -11.27
CA THR A 181 -24.63 18.85 -12.00
C THR A 181 -25.68 19.89 -11.62
N ALA A 182 -25.41 20.73 -10.63
CA ALA A 182 -26.20 21.88 -10.21
C ALA A 182 -25.60 23.19 -10.76
#